data_60d78577633708af3fdea2a938e0d631
#
_entry.id   60d78577633708af3fdea2a938e0d631
#
_cell.length_a   1.000
_cell.length_b   1.000
_cell.length_c   1.000
_cell.angle_alpha   90.00
_cell.angle_beta   90.00
_cell.angle_gamma   90.00
#
_symmetry.space_group_name_H-M   'P 1'
#
loop_
_entity.id
_entity.type
_entity.pdbx_description
1 polymer ?
#
loop_
_entity_poly.entity_id
_entity_poly.type
_entity_poly.pdbx_seq_one_letter_code
_entity_poly.pdbx_strand_id
1 'polypeptide(L)'
;PIGRRDVRDLILAQRAAGRTVFFSSHILQDAEMLCDRVAIVFKGKLRSVGKLDDLVARDAKWIEISVRGLLPADLPGTRTTAPDGTTLLRVDGVPSLTKVLAAVPAAGGEVLSVWPRRESLEDLFLREIGRAKAEERAS
;
A
#
# COMPACT_ATOMS: atom_id res chain seq x y z
N PRO A 1 22.60 -9.46 1.07
CA PRO A 1 21.32 -9.90 1.70
C PRO A 1 21.48 -10.22 3.18
N ILE A 2 22.61 -10.87 3.60
CA ILE A 2 22.83 -11.26 5.01
C ILE A 2 22.93 -10.02 5.88
N GLY A 3 23.76 -9.04 5.55
CA GLY A 3 23.94 -7.84 6.36
C GLY A 3 22.69 -6.97 6.56
N ARG A 4 21.74 -6.96 5.58
CA ARG A 4 20.47 -6.25 5.75
C ARG A 4 19.58 -6.89 6.81
N ARG A 5 19.59 -8.21 6.86
CA ARG A 5 18.86 -8.96 7.89
C ARG A 5 19.44 -8.72 9.28
N ASP A 6 20.75 -8.74 9.39
CA ASP A 6 21.45 -8.54 10.66
C ASP A 6 21.20 -7.13 11.25
N VAL A 7 21.20 -6.11 10.38
CA VAL A 7 20.87 -4.73 10.77
C VAL A 7 19.43 -4.62 11.26
N ARG A 8 18.50 -5.25 10.57
CA ARG A 8 17.09 -5.28 10.97
C ARG A 8 16.92 -5.96 12.34
N ASP A 9 17.53 -7.11 12.51
CA ASP A 9 17.43 -7.88 13.75
C ASP A 9 18.07 -7.11 14.94
N LEU A 10 19.16 -6.38 14.68
CA LEU A 10 19.77 -5.48 15.66
C LEU A 10 18.81 -4.34 16.06
N ILE A 11 18.16 -3.67 15.09
CA ILE A 11 17.19 -2.59 15.36
C ILE A 11 16.04 -3.13 16.22
N LEU A 12 15.48 -4.30 15.87
CA LEU A 12 14.40 -4.93 16.62
C LEU A 12 14.82 -5.29 18.05
N ALA A 13 16.05 -5.76 18.23
CA ALA A 13 16.60 -6.06 19.57
C ALA A 13 16.75 -4.78 20.42
N GLN A 14 17.23 -3.67 19.84
CA GLN A 14 17.31 -2.39 20.53
C GLN A 14 15.94 -1.85 20.93
N ARG A 15 14.95 -1.95 20.00
CA ARG A 15 13.57 -1.58 20.27
C ARG A 15 12.97 -2.41 21.42
N ALA A 16 13.17 -3.74 21.43
CA ALA A 16 12.72 -4.63 22.50
C ALA A 16 13.35 -4.29 23.84
N ALA A 17 14.57 -3.75 23.86
CA ALA A 17 15.26 -3.24 25.04
C ALA A 17 14.81 -1.83 25.48
N GLY A 18 13.74 -1.28 24.87
CA GLY A 18 13.21 0.05 25.20
C GLY A 18 14.06 1.22 24.70
N ARG A 19 15.00 0.99 23.79
CA ARG A 19 15.89 2.04 23.26
C ARG A 19 15.27 2.71 22.03
N THR A 20 15.52 4.00 21.88
CA THR A 20 15.17 4.73 20.66
C THR A 20 16.27 4.53 19.63
N VAL A 21 15.87 4.09 18.42
CA VAL A 21 16.77 3.96 17.28
C VAL A 21 16.34 4.96 16.21
N PHE A 22 17.28 5.76 15.74
CA PHE A 22 17.08 6.66 14.62
C PHE A 22 17.97 6.22 13.45
N PHE A 23 17.36 6.06 12.26
CA PHE A 23 18.09 5.72 11.05
C PHE A 23 17.44 6.36 9.83
N SER A 24 18.18 6.46 8.74
CA SER A 24 17.64 6.84 7.44
C SER A 24 17.72 5.66 6.48
N SER A 25 16.70 5.52 5.64
CA SER A 25 16.63 4.49 4.61
C SER A 25 15.94 5.01 3.37
N HIS A 26 16.38 4.55 2.21
CA HIS A 26 15.65 4.69 0.95
C HIS A 26 14.78 3.46 0.65
N ILE A 27 14.84 2.43 1.51
CA ILE A 27 14.06 1.21 1.39
C ILE A 27 12.82 1.36 2.27
N LEU A 28 11.72 1.79 1.64
CA LEU A 28 10.48 2.14 2.34
C LEU A 28 9.85 0.95 3.07
N GLN A 29 9.98 -0.26 2.54
CA GLN A 29 9.50 -1.48 3.20
C GLN A 29 10.19 -1.76 4.54
N ASP A 30 11.50 -1.49 4.65
CA ASP A 30 12.21 -1.64 5.93
C ASP A 30 11.75 -0.59 6.93
N ALA A 31 11.57 0.67 6.48
CA ALA A 31 11.05 1.73 7.33
C ALA A 31 9.63 1.40 7.81
N GLU A 32 8.76 0.89 6.94
CA GLU A 32 7.39 0.48 7.27
C GLU A 32 7.34 -0.66 8.30
N MET A 33 8.30 -1.58 8.23
CA MET A 33 8.38 -2.73 9.15
C MET A 33 9.01 -2.39 10.51
N LEU A 34 9.97 -1.46 10.54
CA LEU A 34 10.82 -1.23 11.70
C LEU A 34 10.46 0.03 12.49
N CYS A 35 9.86 1.04 11.84
CA CYS A 35 9.63 2.33 12.45
C CYS A 35 8.26 2.46 13.09
N ASP A 36 8.21 3.05 14.30
CA ASP A 36 6.97 3.53 14.92
C ASP A 36 6.59 4.91 14.39
N ARG A 37 7.61 5.71 14.02
CA ARG A 37 7.46 7.07 13.51
C ARG A 37 8.38 7.26 12.30
N VAL A 38 7.93 8.05 11.34
CA VAL A 38 8.69 8.38 10.15
C VAL A 38 8.72 9.89 9.92
N ALA A 39 9.78 10.35 9.27
CA ALA A 39 9.89 11.70 8.73
C ALA A 39 10.26 11.59 7.25
N ILE A 40 9.48 12.24 6.39
CA ILE A 40 9.74 12.32 4.96
C ILE A 40 10.48 13.61 4.67
N VAL A 41 11.69 13.48 4.12
CA VAL A 41 12.52 14.62 3.71
C VAL A 41 12.69 14.58 2.19
N PHE A 42 12.43 15.70 1.54
CA PHE A 42 12.62 15.85 0.10
C PHE A 42 13.32 17.17 -0.22
N LYS A 43 14.44 17.10 -0.95
CA LYS A 43 15.30 18.26 -1.27
C LYS A 43 15.69 19.08 -0.02
N GLY A 44 16.04 18.40 1.08
CA GLY A 44 16.43 19.04 2.34
C GLY A 44 15.28 19.66 3.15
N LYS A 45 14.03 19.56 2.68
CA LYS A 45 12.85 20.08 3.40
C LYS A 45 12.05 18.93 4.02
N LEU A 46 11.66 19.08 5.29
CA LEU A 46 10.75 18.17 5.96
C LEU A 46 9.35 18.31 5.33
N ARG A 47 8.78 17.22 4.82
CA ARG A 47 7.48 17.18 4.17
C ARG A 47 6.39 16.63 5.08
N SER A 48 6.72 15.58 5.81
CA SER A 48 5.77 14.93 6.72
C SER A 48 6.53 14.31 7.87
N VAL A 49 5.95 14.32 9.07
CA VAL A 49 6.49 13.64 10.25
C VAL A 49 5.34 13.19 11.16
N GLY A 50 5.40 11.94 11.63
CA GLY A 50 4.37 11.43 12.54
C GLY A 50 4.54 9.95 12.83
N LYS A 51 3.57 9.39 13.57
CA LYS A 51 3.48 7.94 13.69
C LYS A 51 3.13 7.34 12.34
N LEU A 52 3.75 6.22 12.01
CA LEU A 52 3.51 5.53 10.74
C LEU A 52 2.03 5.23 10.55
N ASP A 53 1.39 4.71 11.59
CA ASP A 53 -0.02 4.36 11.58
C ASP A 53 -0.98 5.54 11.36
N ASP A 54 -0.56 6.76 11.71
CA ASP A 54 -1.38 7.97 11.54
C ASP A 54 -1.17 8.57 10.13
N LEU A 55 0.02 8.37 9.56
CA LEU A 55 0.39 8.90 8.25
C LEU A 55 -0.08 8.01 7.09
N VAL A 56 -0.03 6.70 7.33
CA VAL A 56 -0.48 5.66 6.38
C VAL A 56 -1.84 5.19 6.84
N ALA A 57 -2.87 5.36 6.01
CA ALA A 57 -4.23 4.98 6.37
C ALA A 57 -4.30 3.49 6.72
N ARG A 58 -4.79 3.17 7.93
CA ARG A 58 -4.97 1.78 8.41
C ARG A 58 -6.08 1.05 7.67
N ASP A 59 -7.08 1.78 7.21
CA ASP A 59 -8.22 1.20 6.50
C ASP A 59 -7.83 0.83 5.07
N ALA A 60 -8.40 -0.25 4.57
CA ALA A 60 -8.22 -0.63 3.19
C ALA A 60 -8.74 0.49 2.27
N LYS A 61 -7.86 1.12 1.51
CA LYS A 61 -8.23 2.14 0.53
C LYS A 61 -9.06 1.56 -0.60
N TRP A 62 -8.72 0.33 -0.99
CA TRP A 62 -9.43 -0.44 -2.01
C TRP A 62 -9.22 -1.93 -1.78
N ILE A 63 -10.02 -2.71 -2.46
CA ILE A 63 -9.91 -4.17 -2.45
C ILE A 63 -9.58 -4.62 -3.87
N GLU A 64 -8.51 -5.39 -4.00
CA GLU A 64 -8.08 -6.00 -5.25
C GLU A 64 -8.58 -7.43 -5.30
N ILE A 65 -9.30 -7.77 -6.37
CA ILE A 65 -9.91 -9.07 -6.56
C ILE A 65 -9.38 -9.64 -7.87
N SER A 66 -8.73 -10.79 -7.81
CA SER A 66 -8.32 -11.52 -9.01
C SER A 66 -9.42 -12.49 -9.40
N VAL A 67 -9.86 -12.41 -10.63
CA VAL A 67 -10.95 -13.24 -11.17
C VAL A 67 -10.57 -13.83 -12.51
N ARG A 68 -11.17 -14.98 -12.85
CA ARG A 68 -11.02 -15.66 -14.13
C ARG A 68 -12.36 -16.00 -14.71
N GLY A 69 -12.47 -16.04 -16.04
CA GLY A 69 -13.69 -16.41 -16.76
C GLY A 69 -14.61 -15.24 -17.05
N LEU A 70 -15.91 -15.51 -17.13
CA LEU A 70 -16.89 -14.50 -17.49
C LEU A 70 -17.13 -13.49 -16.36
N LEU A 71 -17.16 -12.24 -16.74
CA LEU A 71 -17.38 -11.12 -15.84
C LEU A 71 -18.57 -10.28 -16.32
N PRO A 72 -19.56 -10.03 -15.46
CA PRO A 72 -20.61 -9.07 -15.75
C PRO A 72 -20.05 -7.68 -16.10
N ALA A 73 -20.71 -7.01 -17.04
CA ALA A 73 -20.26 -5.69 -17.51
C ALA A 73 -20.46 -4.60 -16.46
N ASP A 74 -21.45 -4.75 -15.59
CA ASP A 74 -21.91 -3.77 -14.60
C ASP A 74 -21.25 -3.87 -13.22
N LEU A 75 -20.16 -4.65 -13.09
CA LEU A 75 -19.43 -4.74 -11.82
C LEU A 75 -18.79 -3.40 -11.46
N PRO A 76 -18.83 -3.02 -10.17
CA PRO A 76 -18.19 -1.79 -9.70
C PRO A 76 -16.67 -1.87 -9.80
N GLY A 77 -16.02 -0.68 -9.91
CA GLY A 77 -14.59 -0.54 -9.84
C GLY A 77 -13.87 -0.48 -11.19
N THR A 78 -12.55 -0.52 -11.13
CA THR A 78 -11.69 -0.51 -12.32
C THR A 78 -11.20 -1.93 -12.64
N ARG A 79 -10.97 -2.21 -13.92
CA ARG A 79 -10.58 -3.53 -14.44
C ARG A 79 -9.26 -3.43 -15.18
N THR A 80 -8.42 -4.41 -14.97
CA THR A 80 -7.20 -4.61 -15.75
C THR A 80 -7.07 -6.10 -16.06
N THR A 81 -7.01 -6.46 -17.33
CA THR A 81 -6.85 -7.86 -17.73
C THR A 81 -5.37 -8.13 -18.01
N ALA A 82 -4.85 -9.15 -17.36
CA ALA A 82 -3.48 -9.62 -17.56
C ALA A 82 -3.40 -10.54 -18.81
N PRO A 83 -2.19 -10.76 -19.37
CA PRO A 83 -1.99 -11.60 -20.56
C PRO A 83 -2.43 -13.04 -20.38
N ASP A 84 -2.46 -13.55 -19.16
CA ASP A 84 -2.91 -14.91 -18.81
C ASP A 84 -4.44 -15.08 -18.75
N GLY A 85 -5.19 -14.02 -19.08
CA GLY A 85 -6.63 -14.00 -19.01
C GLY A 85 -7.22 -13.74 -17.63
N THR A 86 -6.38 -13.54 -16.61
CA THR A 86 -6.83 -13.12 -15.28
C THR A 86 -7.21 -11.65 -15.30
N THR A 87 -8.35 -11.31 -14.74
CA THR A 87 -8.79 -9.92 -14.58
C THR A 87 -8.62 -9.49 -13.14
N LEU A 88 -7.91 -8.37 -12.93
CA LEU A 88 -7.81 -7.68 -11.66
C LEU A 88 -8.91 -6.63 -11.57
N LEU A 89 -9.77 -6.77 -10.57
CA LEU A 89 -10.79 -5.79 -10.21
C LEU A 89 -10.32 -5.02 -8.99
N ARG A 90 -10.40 -3.71 -9.06
CA ARG A 90 -10.16 -2.83 -7.92
C ARG A 90 -11.47 -2.16 -7.55
N VAL A 91 -11.93 -2.41 -6.33
CA VAL A 91 -13.21 -1.91 -5.81
C VAL A 91 -13.03 -1.18 -4.49
N ASP A 92 -13.91 -0.23 -4.22
CA ASP A 92 -13.90 0.55 -2.98
C ASP A 92 -14.96 -0.01 -2.03
N GLY A 93 -14.50 -0.35 -0.81
CA GLY A 93 -15.34 -0.74 0.31
C GLY A 93 -16.02 -2.11 0.19
N VAL A 94 -16.56 -2.56 1.32
CA VAL A 94 -17.21 -3.85 1.48
C VAL A 94 -18.48 -4.02 0.60
N PRO A 95 -19.33 -3.00 0.41
CA PRO A 95 -20.51 -3.16 -0.45
C PRO A 95 -20.17 -3.51 -1.90
N SER A 96 -19.11 -2.91 -2.45
CA SER A 96 -18.62 -3.23 -3.81
C SER A 96 -18.02 -4.63 -3.88
N LEU A 97 -17.24 -5.03 -2.86
CA LEU A 97 -16.73 -6.39 -2.73
C LEU A 97 -17.86 -7.42 -2.74
N THR A 98 -18.89 -7.22 -1.92
CA THR A 98 -20.03 -8.16 -1.83
C THR A 98 -20.73 -8.34 -3.18
N LYS A 99 -20.91 -7.26 -3.94
CA LYS A 99 -21.47 -7.33 -5.29
C LYS A 99 -20.63 -8.20 -6.22
N VAL A 100 -19.28 -8.01 -6.21
CA VAL A 100 -18.36 -8.79 -7.04
C VAL A 100 -18.41 -10.27 -6.66
N LEU A 101 -18.33 -10.57 -5.35
CA LEU A 101 -18.34 -11.94 -4.85
C LEU A 101 -19.64 -12.69 -5.16
N ALA A 102 -20.76 -11.98 -5.28
CA ALA A 102 -22.02 -12.58 -5.68
C ALA A 102 -22.14 -12.73 -7.21
N ALA A 103 -21.77 -11.70 -7.96
CA ALA A 103 -22.02 -11.63 -9.39
C ALA A 103 -21.04 -12.47 -10.24
N VAL A 104 -19.76 -12.56 -9.83
CA VAL A 104 -18.75 -13.30 -10.59
C VAL A 104 -19.08 -14.80 -10.67
N PRO A 105 -19.34 -15.51 -9.56
CA PRO A 105 -19.72 -16.92 -9.62
C PRO A 105 -21.08 -17.15 -10.34
N ALA A 106 -22.03 -16.22 -10.15
CA ALA A 106 -23.34 -16.32 -10.82
C ALA A 106 -23.24 -16.24 -12.36
N ALA A 107 -22.23 -15.55 -12.88
CA ALA A 107 -21.92 -15.45 -14.29
C ALA A 107 -21.03 -16.60 -14.83
N GLY A 108 -20.66 -17.57 -13.98
CA GLY A 108 -19.74 -18.66 -14.35
C GLY A 108 -18.26 -18.27 -14.27
N GLY A 109 -17.92 -17.15 -13.65
CA GLY A 109 -16.55 -16.76 -13.34
C GLY A 109 -16.06 -17.34 -12.02
N GLU A 110 -14.76 -17.28 -11.80
CA GLU A 110 -14.08 -17.75 -10.61
C GLU A 110 -13.35 -16.62 -9.90
N VAL A 111 -13.51 -16.49 -8.58
CA VAL A 111 -12.72 -15.58 -7.74
C VAL A 111 -11.47 -16.31 -7.26
N LEU A 112 -10.31 -15.87 -7.69
CA LEU A 112 -9.03 -16.49 -7.36
C LEU A 112 -8.45 -15.97 -6.05
N SER A 113 -8.57 -14.65 -5.82
CA SER A 113 -8.06 -14.03 -4.60
C SER A 113 -8.75 -12.70 -4.30
N VAL A 114 -8.74 -12.33 -3.02
CA VAL A 114 -9.24 -11.06 -2.52
C VAL A 114 -8.18 -10.46 -1.58
N TRP A 115 -7.64 -9.30 -1.93
CA TRP A 115 -6.59 -8.62 -1.18
C TRP A 115 -7.02 -7.20 -0.79
N PRO A 116 -7.30 -6.95 0.49
CA PRO A 116 -7.43 -5.58 0.98
C PRO A 116 -6.09 -4.85 0.82
N ARG A 117 -6.10 -3.76 0.08
CA ARG A 117 -4.92 -2.92 -0.15
C ARG A 117 -4.99 -1.69 0.74
N ARG A 118 -4.00 -1.55 1.59
CA ARG A 118 -3.77 -0.37 2.41
C ARG A 118 -2.83 0.58 1.69
N GLU A 119 -2.89 1.85 2.05
CA GLU A 119 -1.85 2.78 1.65
C GLU A 119 -0.51 2.31 2.24
N SER A 120 0.52 2.28 1.42
CA SER A 120 1.89 1.97 1.84
C SER A 120 2.67 3.27 2.13
N LEU A 121 3.79 3.15 2.83
CA LEU A 121 4.72 4.27 2.98
C LEU A 121 5.24 4.77 1.62
N GLU A 122 5.30 3.90 0.61
CA GLU A 122 5.64 4.27 -0.76
C GLU A 122 4.57 5.18 -1.39
N ASP A 123 3.29 4.85 -1.22
CA ASP A 123 2.18 5.68 -1.71
C ASP A 123 2.19 7.05 -1.03
N LEU A 124 2.41 7.09 0.27
CA LEU A 124 2.57 8.33 1.03
C LEU A 124 3.75 9.14 0.49
N PHE A 125 4.91 8.52 0.30
CA PHE A 125 6.11 9.17 -0.21
C PHE A 125 5.89 9.77 -1.59
N LEU A 126 5.30 9.02 -2.53
CA LEU A 126 4.99 9.49 -3.88
C LEU A 126 4.00 10.67 -3.85
N ARG A 127 3.01 10.62 -2.96
CA ARG A 127 2.05 11.71 -2.76
C ARG A 127 2.73 12.99 -2.27
N GLU A 128 3.60 12.89 -1.28
CA GLU A 128 4.32 14.04 -0.71
C GLU A 128 5.29 14.66 -1.73
N ILE A 129 5.99 13.84 -2.53
CA ILE A 129 6.84 14.34 -3.62
C ILE A 129 6.01 15.00 -4.72
N GLY A 130 4.86 14.42 -5.07
CA GLY A 130 3.96 14.99 -6.06
C GLY A 130 3.48 16.40 -5.67
N ARG A 131 3.07 16.58 -4.41
CA ARG A 131 2.71 17.89 -3.84
C ARG A 131 3.87 18.87 -3.88
N ALA A 132 5.07 18.45 -3.46
CA ALA A 132 6.25 19.29 -3.47
C ALA A 132 6.63 19.79 -4.87
N LYS A 133 6.54 18.92 -5.88
CA LYS A 133 6.80 19.29 -7.27
C LYS A 133 5.73 20.24 -7.85
N ALA A 134 4.47 20.10 -7.42
CA ALA A 134 3.40 20.99 -7.82
C ALA A 134 3.59 22.40 -7.23
N GLU A 135 3.98 22.49 -5.95
CA GLU A 135 4.32 23.75 -5.28
C GLU A 135 5.47 24.47 -5.97
N GLU A 136 6.54 23.75 -6.36
CA GLU A 136 7.70 24.31 -7.09
C GLU A 136 7.35 24.85 -8.50
N ARG A 137 6.33 24.30 -9.15
CA ARG A 137 5.88 24.76 -10.47
C ARG A 137 4.97 25.96 -10.41
N ALA A 138 4.35 26.22 -9.26
CA ALA A 138 3.44 27.32 -9.02
C ALA A 138 4.14 28.57 -8.44
N SER A 139 5.42 28.45 -8.05
CA SER A 139 6.27 29.53 -7.51
C SER A 139 7.24 30.06 -8.56
#